data_6d5c999ce5b73acc6a3c91073a4130ca
#
_entry.id   6d5c999ce5b73acc6a3c91073a4130ca
#
_cell.length_a   1.000
_cell.length_b   1.000
_cell.length_c   1.000
_cell.angle_alpha   90.00
_cell.angle_beta   90.00
_cell.angle_gamma   90.00
#
_symmetry.space_group_name_H-M   'P 1'
#
loop_
_entity.id
_entity.type
_entity.pdbx_description
1 polymer ?
#
loop_
_entity_poly.entity_id
_entity_poly.type
_entity_poly.pdbx_seq_one_letter_code
_entity_poly.pdbx_strand_id
1 'polypeptide(L)'
;GDVGCFSFYPSKNLGAFGDGGAVVVKDEALAKEFKVFRNYGSEKRYYNKVVGTNSRLDEIQAGLLRVRLSHMEELTQEKIAIASRYTEGIHNPKIKLPQIPEGSTCVYHQYVIRCEERDRLIEYLNEKEIGTIIHYPIPPHLAEAYRYLGHHEGDFPITEHLAKTVLSIPMYNGLTEDEQNMVIDALNRF
;
A
#
# COMPACT_ATOMS: atom_id res chain seq x y z
N GLY A 1 -19.21 1.15 2.46
CA GLY A 1 -19.09 1.98 3.66
C GLY A 1 -19.64 3.39 3.45
N ASP A 2 -19.69 4.18 4.51
CA ASP A 2 -20.24 5.53 4.50
C ASP A 2 -19.18 6.55 4.08
N VAL A 3 -17.90 6.24 4.36
CA VAL A 3 -16.74 7.07 4.06
C VAL A 3 -15.65 6.23 3.41
N GLY A 4 -15.10 6.70 2.31
CA GLY A 4 -13.91 6.14 1.66
C GLY A 4 -12.72 7.09 1.82
N CYS A 5 -11.59 6.59 2.36
CA CYS A 5 -10.36 7.36 2.50
C CYS A 5 -9.29 6.82 1.55
N PHE A 6 -8.72 7.68 0.74
CA PHE A 6 -7.70 7.34 -0.24
C PHE A 6 -6.39 8.05 0.08
N SER A 7 -5.29 7.32 0.00
CA SER A 7 -3.94 7.87 0.13
C SER A 7 -3.36 8.12 -1.27
N PHE A 8 -2.79 9.31 -1.46
CA PHE A 8 -1.99 9.67 -2.63
C PHE A 8 -0.50 9.78 -2.30
N TYR A 9 -0.06 9.11 -1.22
CA TYR A 9 1.37 9.05 -0.91
C TYR A 9 2.16 8.60 -2.16
N PRO A 10 3.38 9.12 -2.42
CA PRO A 10 4.09 8.93 -3.69
C PRO A 10 4.22 7.49 -4.18
N SER A 11 4.34 6.52 -3.29
CA SER A 11 4.45 5.10 -3.64
C SER A 11 3.11 4.43 -4.02
N LYS A 12 1.97 5.11 -3.86
CA LYS A 12 0.65 4.55 -4.21
C LYS A 12 0.48 4.44 -5.72
N ASN A 13 -0.42 3.55 -6.18
CA ASN A 13 -0.74 3.41 -7.60
C ASN A 13 -1.14 4.76 -8.21
N LEU A 14 -1.98 5.53 -7.53
CA LEU A 14 -2.22 6.94 -7.80
C LEU A 14 -1.44 7.78 -6.77
N GLY A 15 -0.14 7.95 -7.00
CA GLY A 15 0.75 8.71 -6.12
C GLY A 15 0.95 10.14 -6.57
N ALA A 16 0.92 11.06 -5.62
CA ALA A 16 1.32 12.46 -5.80
C ALA A 16 2.85 12.64 -5.73
N PHE A 17 3.35 13.85 -5.89
CA PHE A 17 4.77 14.19 -5.70
C PHE A 17 5.07 14.68 -4.27
N GLY A 18 4.27 14.26 -3.31
CA GLY A 18 4.33 14.57 -1.90
C GLY A 18 3.10 14.01 -1.21
N ASP A 19 2.85 14.39 0.05
CA ASP A 19 1.68 13.93 0.78
C ASP A 19 0.39 14.41 0.14
N GLY A 20 -0.59 13.52 0.09
CA GLY A 20 -1.92 13.80 -0.43
C GLY A 20 -2.91 12.69 -0.14
N GLY A 21 -4.18 13.02 -0.23
CA GLY A 21 -5.26 12.06 -0.05
C GLY A 21 -6.62 12.63 -0.44
N ALA A 22 -7.62 11.79 -0.43
CA ALA A 22 -9.01 12.16 -0.65
C ALA A 22 -9.93 11.43 0.31
N VAL A 23 -11.01 12.11 0.67
CA VAL A 23 -12.14 11.52 1.38
C VAL A 23 -13.36 11.63 0.49
N VAL A 24 -14.05 10.52 0.27
CA VAL A 24 -15.30 10.46 -0.48
C VAL A 24 -16.44 10.01 0.43
N VAL A 25 -17.57 10.65 0.32
CA VAL A 25 -18.78 10.35 1.10
C VAL A 25 -20.01 10.47 0.22
N LYS A 26 -21.09 9.79 0.58
CA LYS A 26 -22.39 9.90 -0.08
C LYS A 26 -23.23 11.03 0.50
N ASP A 27 -23.04 11.34 1.78
CA ASP A 27 -23.79 12.35 2.52
C ASP A 27 -23.20 13.75 2.30
N GLU A 28 -24.02 14.69 1.80
CA GLU A 28 -23.59 16.06 1.51
C GLU A 28 -23.30 16.88 2.78
N ALA A 29 -24.02 16.62 3.89
CA ALA A 29 -23.76 17.31 5.14
C ALA A 29 -22.40 16.92 5.69
N LEU A 30 -22.09 15.62 5.68
CA LEU A 30 -20.79 15.10 6.06
C LEU A 30 -19.66 15.60 5.14
N ALA A 31 -19.92 15.69 3.82
CA ALA A 31 -18.95 16.29 2.88
C ALA A 31 -18.64 17.76 3.22
N LYS A 32 -19.66 18.52 3.64
CA LYS A 32 -19.51 19.91 4.07
C LYS A 32 -18.69 19.99 5.37
N GLU A 33 -18.92 19.13 6.33
CA GLU A 33 -18.16 19.06 7.58
C GLU A 33 -16.67 18.78 7.32
N PHE A 34 -16.34 17.81 6.46
CA PHE A 34 -14.96 17.54 6.06
C PHE A 34 -14.30 18.75 5.37
N LYS A 35 -15.03 19.47 4.49
CA LYS A 35 -14.51 20.70 3.85
C LYS A 35 -14.20 21.79 4.87
N VAL A 36 -15.03 21.94 5.90
CA VAL A 36 -14.82 22.90 6.99
C VAL A 36 -13.63 22.44 7.85
N PHE A 37 -13.62 21.20 8.29
CA PHE A 37 -12.58 20.64 9.15
C PHE A 37 -11.18 20.78 8.53
N ARG A 38 -11.00 20.37 7.25
CA ARG A 38 -9.72 20.43 6.55
C ARG A 38 -9.20 21.84 6.28
N ASN A 39 -10.02 22.86 6.51
CA ASN A 39 -9.73 24.27 6.25
C ASN A 39 -9.84 25.10 7.55
N TYR A 40 -9.10 24.69 8.59
CA TYR A 40 -9.06 25.38 9.89
C TYR A 40 -10.41 25.49 10.60
N GLY A 41 -11.37 24.62 10.31
CA GLY A 41 -12.72 24.70 10.86
C GLY A 41 -13.53 25.88 10.32
N SER A 42 -13.16 26.42 9.14
CA SER A 42 -13.77 27.63 8.56
C SER A 42 -14.65 27.32 7.36
N GLU A 43 -15.89 27.74 7.42
CA GLU A 43 -16.80 27.78 6.26
C GLU A 43 -16.62 29.08 5.46
N LYS A 44 -16.39 30.19 6.16
CA LYS A 44 -16.07 31.51 5.59
C LYS A 44 -14.70 31.93 6.08
N ARG A 45 -13.87 32.48 5.20
CA ARG A 45 -12.51 32.92 5.50
C ARG A 45 -12.44 33.75 6.78
N TYR A 46 -11.57 33.31 7.72
CA TYR A 46 -11.35 33.89 9.07
C TYR A 46 -12.48 33.67 10.09
N TYR A 47 -13.55 32.95 9.75
CA TYR A 47 -14.61 32.59 10.68
C TYR A 47 -14.54 31.08 11.00
N ASN A 48 -13.82 30.74 12.07
CA ASN A 48 -13.64 29.35 12.52
C ASN A 48 -14.82 28.95 13.39
N LYS A 49 -15.61 27.98 12.95
CA LYS A 49 -16.78 27.46 13.68
C LYS A 49 -16.43 26.29 14.58
N VAL A 50 -15.44 25.52 14.21
CA VAL A 50 -14.96 24.33 14.94
C VAL A 50 -13.45 24.30 14.93
N VAL A 51 -12.86 23.49 15.83
CA VAL A 51 -11.43 23.18 15.76
C VAL A 51 -11.18 22.32 14.54
N GLY A 52 -10.33 22.78 13.65
CA GLY A 52 -9.98 22.10 12.41
C GLY A 52 -8.47 22.06 12.17
N THR A 53 -8.07 21.57 11.02
CA THR A 53 -6.67 21.48 10.61
C THR A 53 -6.46 22.06 9.21
N ASN A 54 -5.22 22.34 8.85
CA ASN A 54 -4.85 22.54 7.45
C ASN A 54 -4.55 21.18 6.82
N SER A 55 -5.53 20.66 6.07
CA SER A 55 -5.41 19.42 5.32
C SER A 55 -5.98 19.61 3.92
N ARG A 56 -5.28 20.42 3.14
CA ARG A 56 -5.67 20.79 1.76
C ARG A 56 -4.67 20.19 0.78
N LEU A 57 -5.17 19.62 -0.31
CA LEU A 57 -4.33 19.19 -1.42
C LEU A 57 -3.90 20.44 -2.21
N ASP A 58 -2.60 20.60 -2.42
CA ASP A 58 -2.07 21.70 -3.22
C ASP A 58 -2.48 21.57 -4.69
N GLU A 59 -2.77 22.70 -5.35
CA GLU A 59 -3.24 22.72 -6.75
C GLU A 59 -2.23 22.08 -7.72
N ILE A 60 -0.93 22.24 -7.47
CA ILE A 60 0.13 21.60 -8.26
C ILE A 60 0.02 20.07 -8.13
N GLN A 61 -0.13 19.55 -6.92
CA GLN A 61 -0.31 18.12 -6.67
C GLN A 61 -1.59 17.60 -7.34
N ALA A 62 -2.67 18.35 -7.25
CA ALA A 62 -3.93 18.00 -7.91
C ALA A 62 -3.79 17.95 -9.44
N GLY A 63 -3.04 18.89 -10.02
CA GLY A 63 -2.71 18.93 -11.46
C GLY A 63 -1.94 17.68 -11.90
N LEU A 64 -0.89 17.32 -11.18
CA LEU A 64 -0.06 16.13 -11.45
C LEU A 64 -0.86 14.84 -11.28
N LEU A 65 -1.67 14.72 -10.22
CA LEU A 65 -2.57 13.58 -9.99
C LEU A 65 -3.58 13.40 -11.13
N ARG A 66 -4.11 14.49 -11.70
CA ARG A 66 -5.04 14.41 -12.86
C ARG A 66 -4.37 13.78 -14.07
N VAL A 67 -3.12 14.14 -14.36
CA VAL A 67 -2.36 13.52 -15.46
C VAL A 67 -2.17 12.04 -15.20
N ARG A 68 -1.70 11.66 -13.97
CA ARG A 68 -1.50 10.25 -13.63
C ARG A 68 -2.81 9.46 -13.65
N LEU A 69 -3.91 10.05 -13.21
CA LEU A 69 -5.23 9.43 -13.21
C LEU A 69 -5.71 9.09 -14.62
N SER A 70 -5.39 9.90 -15.63
CA SER A 70 -5.76 9.60 -17.02
C SER A 70 -5.03 8.39 -17.61
N HIS A 71 -3.93 7.94 -16.98
CA HIS A 71 -3.16 6.75 -17.36
C HIS A 71 -3.34 5.56 -16.39
N MET A 72 -4.28 5.65 -15.44
CA MET A 72 -4.41 4.64 -14.38
C MET A 72 -4.68 3.23 -14.90
N GLU A 73 -5.48 3.10 -15.97
CA GLU A 73 -5.77 1.79 -16.55
C GLU A 73 -4.49 1.15 -17.11
N GLU A 74 -3.74 1.87 -17.91
CA GLU A 74 -2.46 1.45 -18.48
C GLU A 74 -1.47 1.03 -17.39
N LEU A 75 -1.27 1.88 -16.38
CA LEU A 75 -0.38 1.61 -15.26
C LEU A 75 -0.81 0.40 -14.43
N THR A 76 -2.11 0.18 -14.30
CA THR A 76 -2.66 -0.98 -13.59
C THR A 76 -2.44 -2.27 -14.38
N GLN A 77 -2.69 -2.27 -15.68
CA GLN A 77 -2.48 -3.44 -16.55
C GLN A 77 -1.00 -3.86 -16.57
N GLU A 78 -0.07 -2.92 -16.62
CA GLU A 78 1.36 -3.22 -16.51
C GLU A 78 1.70 -3.94 -15.19
N LYS A 79 1.20 -3.47 -14.05
CA LYS A 79 1.39 -4.16 -12.77
C LYS A 79 0.75 -5.54 -12.71
N ILE A 80 -0.41 -5.70 -13.32
CA ILE A 80 -1.07 -7.02 -13.44
C ILE A 80 -0.20 -7.97 -14.28
N ALA A 81 0.39 -7.50 -15.37
CA ALA A 81 1.29 -8.30 -16.20
C ALA A 81 2.55 -8.74 -15.43
N ILE A 82 3.19 -7.83 -14.68
CA ILE A 82 4.32 -8.15 -13.81
C ILE A 82 3.93 -9.20 -12.75
N ALA A 83 2.77 -9.02 -12.11
CA ALA A 83 2.26 -9.95 -11.10
C ALA A 83 1.96 -11.34 -11.68
N SER A 84 1.43 -11.42 -12.89
CA SER A 84 1.21 -12.69 -13.59
C SER A 84 2.52 -13.43 -13.83
N ARG A 85 3.56 -12.73 -14.33
CA ARG A 85 4.90 -13.31 -14.50
C ARG A 85 5.49 -13.86 -13.22
N TYR A 86 5.36 -13.13 -12.10
CA TYR A 86 5.78 -13.63 -10.79
C TYR A 86 5.00 -14.86 -10.36
N THR A 87 3.68 -14.83 -10.52
CA THR A 87 2.81 -15.94 -10.14
C THR A 87 3.11 -17.20 -10.97
N GLU A 88 3.38 -17.04 -12.26
CA GLU A 88 3.70 -18.12 -13.17
C GLU A 88 5.15 -18.61 -13.06
N GLY A 89 6.08 -17.73 -12.69
CA GLY A 89 7.50 -18.03 -12.69
C GLY A 89 8.05 -18.52 -11.35
N ILE A 90 7.43 -18.20 -10.23
CA ILE A 90 7.93 -18.57 -8.89
C ILE A 90 7.33 -19.91 -8.49
N HIS A 91 8.16 -20.94 -8.35
CA HIS A 91 7.75 -22.32 -8.05
C HIS A 91 8.35 -22.87 -6.76
N ASN A 92 9.15 -22.10 -6.03
CA ASN A 92 9.78 -22.56 -4.78
C ASN A 92 8.71 -22.86 -3.72
N PRO A 93 8.62 -24.10 -3.20
CA PRO A 93 7.59 -24.50 -2.25
C PRO A 93 7.67 -23.79 -0.88
N LYS A 94 8.83 -23.17 -0.56
CA LYS A 94 8.99 -22.34 0.64
C LYS A 94 8.31 -20.98 0.51
N ILE A 95 8.00 -20.54 -0.72
CA ILE A 95 7.42 -19.22 -1.03
C ILE A 95 5.92 -19.39 -1.29
N LYS A 96 5.10 -18.75 -0.46
CA LYS A 96 3.64 -18.69 -0.66
C LYS A 96 3.29 -17.40 -1.38
N LEU A 97 2.71 -17.52 -2.57
CA LEU A 97 2.29 -16.40 -3.40
C LEU A 97 0.92 -15.85 -2.95
N PRO A 98 0.60 -14.58 -3.27
CA PRO A 98 -0.72 -14.03 -3.02
C PRO A 98 -1.77 -14.78 -3.83
N GLN A 99 -2.91 -15.06 -3.19
CA GLN A 99 -4.07 -15.68 -3.83
C GLN A 99 -5.17 -14.64 -4.01
N ILE A 100 -5.68 -14.51 -5.21
CA ILE A 100 -6.79 -13.61 -5.52
C ILE A 100 -8.07 -14.45 -5.52
N PRO A 101 -9.05 -14.17 -4.66
CA PRO A 101 -10.32 -14.89 -4.63
C PRO A 101 -11.06 -14.77 -5.96
N GLU A 102 -11.80 -15.82 -6.32
CA GLU A 102 -12.65 -15.82 -7.51
C GLU A 102 -13.62 -14.63 -7.50
N GLY A 103 -13.80 -14.00 -8.64
CA GLY A 103 -14.64 -12.81 -8.79
C GLY A 103 -14.02 -11.50 -8.26
N SER A 104 -12.77 -11.55 -7.77
CA SER A 104 -12.04 -10.36 -7.32
C SER A 104 -10.93 -9.99 -8.29
N THR A 105 -10.55 -8.71 -8.31
CA THR A 105 -9.39 -8.20 -9.04
C THR A 105 -8.38 -7.58 -8.07
N CYS A 106 -7.09 -7.62 -8.41
CA CYS A 106 -6.04 -6.98 -7.64
C CYS A 106 -5.25 -6.02 -8.52
N VAL A 107 -5.02 -4.81 -8.03
CA VAL A 107 -4.24 -3.77 -8.73
C VAL A 107 -2.76 -3.76 -8.33
N TYR A 108 -2.33 -4.74 -7.56
CA TYR A 108 -0.95 -5.01 -7.14
C TYR A 108 -0.18 -3.74 -6.75
N HIS A 109 -0.71 -3.00 -5.77
CA HIS A 109 0.07 -1.93 -5.14
C HIS A 109 1.44 -2.46 -4.69
N GLN A 110 1.44 -3.65 -4.12
CA GLN A 110 2.61 -4.44 -3.72
C GLN A 110 2.41 -5.89 -4.14
N TYR A 111 3.49 -6.63 -4.40
CA TYR A 111 3.45 -8.08 -4.53
C TYR A 111 4.03 -8.69 -3.26
N VAL A 112 3.16 -9.20 -2.40
CA VAL A 112 3.51 -9.69 -1.06
C VAL A 112 3.55 -11.20 -1.07
N ILE A 113 4.73 -11.76 -0.88
CA ILE A 113 4.96 -13.19 -0.67
C ILE A 113 5.02 -13.50 0.83
N ARG A 114 4.93 -14.79 1.19
CA ARG A 114 5.16 -15.26 2.56
C ARG A 114 6.22 -16.36 2.56
N CYS A 115 7.13 -16.31 3.55
CA CYS A 115 8.17 -17.29 3.76
C CYS A 115 8.40 -17.48 5.27
N GLU A 116 8.42 -18.71 5.75
CA GLU A 116 8.70 -18.99 7.16
C GLU A 116 10.15 -18.61 7.54
N GLU A 117 11.09 -18.72 6.58
CA GLU A 117 12.48 -18.29 6.72
C GLU A 117 12.67 -16.84 6.22
N ARG A 118 11.69 -15.93 6.47
CA ARG A 118 11.63 -14.58 5.89
C ARG A 118 12.92 -13.78 6.08
N ASP A 119 13.51 -13.78 7.28
CA ASP A 119 14.68 -12.97 7.58
C ASP A 119 15.92 -13.49 6.82
N ARG A 120 16.09 -14.81 6.74
CA ARG A 120 17.12 -15.44 5.89
C ARG A 120 16.88 -15.15 4.40
N LEU A 121 15.63 -15.12 3.95
CA LEU A 121 15.29 -14.75 2.58
C LEU A 121 15.69 -13.29 2.27
N ILE A 122 15.48 -12.36 3.21
CA ILE A 122 15.91 -10.97 3.07
C ILE A 122 17.43 -10.88 2.88
N GLU A 123 18.20 -11.54 3.74
CA GLU A 123 19.67 -11.56 3.64
C GLU A 123 20.12 -12.10 2.27
N TYR A 124 19.56 -13.25 1.86
CA TYR A 124 19.85 -13.88 0.57
C TYR A 124 19.51 -12.99 -0.63
N LEU A 125 18.36 -12.28 -0.62
CA LEU A 125 17.97 -11.38 -1.69
C LEU A 125 18.83 -10.11 -1.71
N ASN A 126 19.21 -9.58 -0.55
CA ASN A 126 20.12 -8.45 -0.43
C ASN A 126 21.52 -8.76 -1.01
N GLU A 127 22.06 -9.97 -0.81
CA GLU A 127 23.32 -10.42 -1.45
C GLU A 127 23.23 -10.43 -2.99
N LYS A 128 22.04 -10.46 -3.54
CA LYS A 128 21.76 -10.43 -4.98
C LYS A 128 21.28 -9.04 -5.46
N GLU A 129 21.43 -8.03 -4.62
CA GLU A 129 21.02 -6.65 -4.89
C GLU A 129 19.51 -6.50 -5.17
N ILE A 130 18.69 -7.45 -4.67
CA ILE A 130 17.23 -7.40 -4.76
C ILE A 130 16.67 -6.78 -3.48
N GLY A 131 16.17 -5.53 -3.58
CA GLY A 131 15.56 -4.81 -2.46
C GLY A 131 14.20 -5.38 -2.08
N THR A 132 13.94 -5.51 -0.77
CA THR A 132 12.67 -6.00 -0.23
C THR A 132 12.22 -5.15 0.96
N ILE A 133 10.92 -5.16 1.26
CA ILE A 133 10.35 -4.41 2.39
C ILE A 133 9.32 -5.27 3.11
N ILE A 134 9.30 -5.18 4.45
CA ILE A 134 8.27 -5.84 5.25
C ILE A 134 7.09 -4.88 5.45
N HIS A 135 5.90 -5.21 4.96
CA HIS A 135 4.69 -4.43 5.18
C HIS A 135 3.63 -5.26 5.96
N TYR A 136 3.64 -5.26 7.32
CA TYR A 136 4.50 -4.51 8.24
C TYR A 136 5.08 -5.43 9.32
N PRO A 137 6.25 -5.12 9.94
CA PRO A 137 6.91 -6.04 10.87
C PRO A 137 6.23 -6.13 12.24
N ILE A 138 5.48 -5.10 12.63
CA ILE A 138 4.78 -5.03 13.91
C ILE A 138 3.27 -4.91 13.63
N PRO A 139 2.45 -5.86 14.11
CA PRO A 139 0.99 -5.73 14.03
C PRO A 139 0.50 -4.51 14.81
N PRO A 140 -0.53 -3.78 14.35
CA PRO A 140 -1.02 -2.57 15.01
C PRO A 140 -1.33 -2.75 16.50
N HIS A 141 -1.94 -3.87 16.90
CA HIS A 141 -2.29 -4.15 18.28
C HIS A 141 -1.09 -4.36 19.22
N LEU A 142 0.10 -4.68 18.67
CA LEU A 142 1.36 -4.81 19.41
C LEU A 142 2.24 -3.56 19.32
N ALA A 143 1.83 -2.57 18.53
CA ALA A 143 2.58 -1.32 18.43
C ALA A 143 2.50 -0.54 19.75
N GLU A 144 3.63 0.03 20.17
CA GLU A 144 3.72 0.76 21.44
C GLU A 144 2.68 1.88 21.58
N ALA A 145 2.38 2.57 20.47
CA ALA A 145 1.39 3.64 20.42
C ALA A 145 -0.04 3.18 20.78
N TYR A 146 -0.34 1.89 20.67
CA TYR A 146 -1.68 1.32 20.91
C TYR A 146 -1.76 0.45 22.16
N ARG A 147 -0.74 0.45 23.05
CA ARG A 147 -0.75 -0.29 24.32
C ARG A 147 -1.98 0.00 25.19
N TYR A 148 -2.52 1.20 25.09
CA TYR A 148 -3.71 1.60 25.83
C TYR A 148 -4.97 0.81 25.48
N LEU A 149 -4.99 0.07 24.35
CA LEU A 149 -6.09 -0.80 23.95
C LEU A 149 -6.11 -2.13 24.73
N GLY A 150 -5.04 -2.47 25.46
CA GLY A 150 -4.95 -3.63 26.32
C GLY A 150 -4.78 -4.97 25.58
N HIS A 151 -4.40 -4.95 24.31
CA HIS A 151 -4.10 -6.18 23.55
C HIS A 151 -2.70 -6.70 23.81
N HIS A 152 -2.53 -8.03 23.69
CA HIS A 152 -1.30 -8.75 23.95
C HIS A 152 -0.95 -9.70 22.80
N GLU A 153 0.26 -10.22 22.79
CA GLU A 153 0.66 -11.29 21.87
C GLU A 153 -0.24 -12.52 22.08
N GLY A 154 -0.72 -13.09 20.95
CA GLY A 154 -1.65 -14.20 20.94
C GLY A 154 -3.12 -13.80 20.72
N ASP A 155 -3.48 -12.52 20.89
CA ASP A 155 -4.86 -12.06 20.69
C ASP A 155 -5.30 -12.13 19.21
N PHE A 156 -4.33 -11.91 18.29
CA PHE A 156 -4.58 -11.95 16.84
C PHE A 156 -3.54 -12.83 16.11
N PRO A 157 -3.59 -14.16 16.31
CA PRO A 157 -2.52 -15.08 15.87
C PRO A 157 -2.29 -15.08 14.36
N ILE A 158 -3.32 -14.84 13.54
CA ILE A 158 -3.17 -14.75 12.07
C ILE A 158 -2.35 -13.51 11.71
N THR A 159 -2.69 -12.35 12.27
CA THR A 159 -1.98 -11.09 12.02
C THR A 159 -0.53 -11.16 12.48
N GLU A 160 -0.30 -11.75 13.64
CA GLU A 160 1.03 -11.92 14.22
C GLU A 160 1.90 -12.86 13.39
N HIS A 161 1.33 -13.97 12.90
CA HIS A 161 2.02 -14.88 11.99
C HIS A 161 2.34 -14.17 10.64
N LEU A 162 1.40 -13.42 10.09
CA LEU A 162 1.65 -12.67 8.84
C LEU A 162 2.76 -11.64 9.02
N ALA A 163 2.79 -10.89 10.12
CA ALA A 163 3.86 -9.92 10.40
C ALA A 163 5.27 -10.58 10.46
N LYS A 164 5.33 -11.86 10.87
CA LYS A 164 6.58 -12.65 10.93
C LYS A 164 6.99 -13.21 9.57
N THR A 165 6.08 -13.38 8.61
CA THR A 165 6.32 -14.15 7.37
C THR A 165 6.19 -13.37 6.08
N VAL A 166 5.49 -12.20 6.06
CA VAL A 166 5.28 -11.40 4.84
C VAL A 166 6.55 -10.70 4.39
N LEU A 167 6.71 -10.58 3.07
CA LEU A 167 7.78 -9.84 2.41
C LEU A 167 7.28 -9.29 1.08
N SER A 168 7.43 -8.00 0.86
CA SER A 168 7.14 -7.37 -0.44
C SER A 168 8.39 -7.41 -1.31
N ILE A 169 8.26 -8.00 -2.50
CA ILE A 169 9.28 -8.02 -3.54
C ILE A 169 9.09 -6.85 -4.51
N PRO A 170 10.07 -6.52 -5.38
CA PRO A 170 9.97 -5.41 -6.31
C PRO A 170 8.69 -5.43 -7.14
N MET A 171 7.92 -4.33 -7.11
CA MET A 171 6.66 -4.17 -7.84
C MET A 171 6.43 -2.69 -8.15
N TYR A 172 6.79 -2.25 -9.36
CA TYR A 172 6.60 -0.87 -9.81
C TYR A 172 6.46 -0.83 -11.34
N ASN A 173 5.83 0.23 -11.85
CA ASN A 173 5.73 0.46 -13.28
C ASN A 173 7.12 0.73 -13.87
N GLY A 174 7.45 0.10 -15.00
CA GLY A 174 8.76 0.16 -15.61
C GLY A 174 9.74 -0.92 -15.15
N LEU A 175 9.32 -1.86 -14.27
CA LEU A 175 10.14 -3.01 -13.91
C LEU A 175 10.37 -3.90 -15.14
N THR A 176 11.62 -3.96 -15.61
CA THR A 176 11.97 -4.66 -16.84
C THR A 176 11.82 -6.18 -16.72
N GLU A 177 11.69 -6.86 -17.85
CA GLU A 177 11.62 -8.35 -17.86
C GLU A 177 12.89 -8.99 -17.28
N ASP A 178 14.07 -8.40 -17.53
CA ASP A 178 15.32 -8.91 -16.99
C ASP A 178 15.38 -8.79 -15.46
N GLU A 179 14.91 -7.67 -14.91
CA GLU A 179 14.79 -7.49 -13.46
C GLU A 179 13.77 -8.46 -12.85
N GLN A 180 12.61 -8.66 -13.50
CA GLN A 180 11.63 -9.66 -13.08
C GLN A 180 12.22 -11.07 -13.10
N ASN A 181 12.95 -11.44 -14.15
CA ASN A 181 13.63 -12.74 -14.25
C ASN A 181 14.67 -12.92 -13.14
N MET A 182 15.44 -11.87 -12.82
CA MET A 182 16.40 -11.89 -11.72
C MET A 182 15.71 -12.20 -10.38
N VAL A 183 14.56 -11.59 -10.10
CA VAL A 183 13.78 -11.83 -8.89
C VAL A 183 13.22 -13.25 -8.86
N ILE A 184 12.64 -13.72 -9.95
CA ILE A 184 12.07 -15.08 -10.11
C ILE A 184 13.16 -16.13 -9.88
N ASP A 185 14.30 -16.00 -10.56
CA ASP A 185 15.43 -16.91 -10.47
C ASP A 185 15.99 -16.95 -9.04
N ALA A 186 16.14 -15.80 -8.39
CA ALA A 186 16.62 -15.74 -7.03
C ALA A 186 15.68 -16.46 -6.07
N LEU A 187 14.36 -16.22 -6.16
CA LEU A 187 13.37 -16.87 -5.31
C LEU A 187 13.30 -18.39 -5.53
N ASN A 188 13.43 -18.84 -6.77
CA ASN A 188 13.42 -20.27 -7.10
C ASN A 188 14.67 -21.02 -6.61
N ARG A 189 15.81 -20.33 -6.39
CA ARG A 189 17.06 -20.90 -5.90
C ARG A 189 17.25 -20.79 -4.39
N PHE A 190 16.39 -20.11 -3.66
CA PHE A 190 16.40 -20.01 -2.19
C PHE A 190 15.97 -21.34 -1.56
#